data_e0f8e7f4ef5da1b097f2d8da8d19790c
#
_entry.id   e0f8e7f4ef5da1b097f2d8da8d19790c
#
_cell.length_a   1.000
_cell.length_b   1.000
_cell.length_c   1.000
_cell.angle_alpha   90.00
_cell.angle_beta   90.00
_cell.angle_gamma   90.00
#
_symmetry.space_group_name_H-M   'P 1'
#
loop_
_entity.id
_entity.type
_entity.pdbx_description
1 polymer ?
#
loop_
_entity_poly.entity_id
_entity_poly.type
_entity_poly.pdbx_seq_one_letter_code
_entity_poly.pdbx_strand_id
1 'polypeptide(L)'
;GARWWADAFDAAGFIDAFKVEVAPEGMDLADVRYNAITWTHRATRGWSYGGGIIDPRSGEIIKGFVNLGSQRVRQDLLIAEGLLAAHALDADPALRQQALDMALARLRQLAAHEVGHALGFAHNFAASRTGNGSVLDYPHPIITLDGEGRVQLAQPYGVGVGDWDKFVVAHGYGEFAANDELAALAKLRHDIAARGYRYVSDADARAPGDAHPEGLLWDVGSDPIASFDHLLQVRAAALARFAEGALPGDRQSGELERRLVPIHLLHRYQTEAVARLIGGAEYDYGLGSDATLGARAVAATRQHAALQALQRALAIDTLALPASVRAVLTPPSTEYSRGPEYFTTQTGPLFDEAAATSAATALVVQFAFAPQRLNRLAWQQSRDAAMPSLRDVFDGLVARSWRESVGADALVRRTRNWVLLDAALNLLAEGQLHAAVDAEWRGLLRAFAGELGAMP
;
A
#
# COMPACT_ATOMS: atom_id res chain seq x y z
N GLY A 1 -17.92 -2.75 -12.74
CA GLY A 1 -16.47 -2.59 -12.96
C GLY A 1 -16.05 -3.12 -14.31
N ALA A 2 -16.25 -4.39 -14.59
CA ALA A 2 -15.79 -5.02 -15.87
C ALA A 2 -16.19 -4.25 -17.13
N ARG A 3 -17.40 -3.67 -17.16
CA ARG A 3 -17.89 -2.91 -18.34
C ARG A 3 -17.16 -1.59 -18.58
N TRP A 4 -16.36 -1.09 -17.63
CA TRP A 4 -15.64 0.17 -17.81
C TRP A 4 -14.60 0.11 -18.95
N TRP A 5 -14.13 -1.10 -19.30
CA TRP A 5 -13.21 -1.25 -20.41
C TRP A 5 -13.82 -0.92 -21.79
N ALA A 6 -15.16 -0.95 -21.93
CA ALA A 6 -15.80 -0.47 -23.15
C ALA A 6 -15.39 0.97 -23.48
N ASP A 7 -15.34 1.85 -22.45
CA ASP A 7 -14.92 3.25 -22.63
C ASP A 7 -13.47 3.39 -23.16
N ALA A 8 -12.59 2.44 -22.79
CA ALA A 8 -11.21 2.44 -23.26
C ALA A 8 -11.11 1.99 -24.72
N PHE A 9 -11.90 0.96 -25.11
CA PHE A 9 -11.97 0.51 -26.50
C PHE A 9 -12.62 1.56 -27.41
N ASP A 10 -13.71 2.19 -26.95
CA ASP A 10 -14.36 3.28 -27.69
C ASP A 10 -13.40 4.47 -27.89
N ALA A 11 -12.62 4.85 -26.86
CA ALA A 11 -11.61 5.89 -26.95
C ALA A 11 -10.46 5.54 -27.92
N ALA A 12 -10.20 4.27 -28.17
CA ALA A 12 -9.23 3.78 -29.14
C ALA A 12 -9.81 3.66 -30.56
N GLY A 13 -11.11 3.97 -30.76
CA GLY A 13 -11.80 3.96 -32.06
C GLY A 13 -12.51 2.65 -32.39
N PHE A 14 -12.57 1.70 -31.45
CA PHE A 14 -13.33 0.46 -31.63
C PHE A 14 -14.80 0.69 -31.25
N ILE A 15 -15.71 0.24 -32.11
CA ILE A 15 -17.16 0.39 -31.89
C ILE A 15 -17.73 -0.96 -31.42
N ASP A 16 -18.43 -0.96 -30.28
CA ASP A 16 -19.09 -2.16 -29.72
C ASP A 16 -18.14 -3.38 -29.54
N ALA A 17 -16.84 -3.15 -29.38
CA ALA A 17 -15.84 -4.21 -29.35
C ALA A 17 -15.78 -4.96 -28.03
N PHE A 18 -16.21 -4.33 -26.92
CA PHE A 18 -16.13 -4.92 -25.58
C PHE A 18 -17.50 -4.99 -24.92
N LYS A 19 -17.94 -6.22 -24.61
CA LYS A 19 -19.26 -6.50 -24.01
C LYS A 19 -19.12 -7.40 -22.79
N VAL A 20 -19.94 -7.14 -21.78
CA VAL A 20 -20.05 -7.97 -20.56
C VAL A 20 -21.50 -8.33 -20.35
N GLU A 21 -21.79 -9.61 -20.33
CA GLU A 21 -23.13 -10.18 -20.15
C GLU A 21 -23.15 -11.17 -18.98
N VAL A 22 -24.32 -11.44 -18.47
CA VAL A 22 -24.51 -12.51 -17.47
C VAL A 22 -24.52 -13.85 -18.22
N ALA A 23 -23.66 -14.77 -17.78
CA ALA A 23 -23.60 -16.11 -18.40
C ALA A 23 -24.94 -16.83 -18.27
N PRO A 24 -25.44 -17.47 -19.35
CA PRO A 24 -26.63 -18.28 -19.30
C PRO A 24 -26.43 -19.49 -18.39
N GLU A 25 -27.54 -19.97 -17.81
CA GLU A 25 -27.52 -21.16 -16.95
C GLU A 25 -26.98 -22.38 -17.74
N GLY A 26 -26.10 -23.15 -17.08
CA GLY A 26 -25.48 -24.32 -17.68
C GLY A 26 -24.33 -24.05 -18.65
N MET A 27 -23.90 -22.79 -18.80
CA MET A 27 -22.73 -22.46 -19.62
C MET A 27 -21.47 -23.10 -19.04
N ASP A 28 -20.71 -23.81 -19.88
CA ASP A 28 -19.40 -24.33 -19.50
C ASP A 28 -18.38 -23.20 -19.46
N LEU A 29 -17.92 -22.85 -18.25
CA LEU A 29 -16.93 -21.78 -18.04
C LEU A 29 -15.54 -22.15 -18.55
N ALA A 30 -15.26 -23.44 -18.86
CA ALA A 30 -14.01 -23.88 -19.48
C ALA A 30 -14.03 -23.75 -21.01
N ASP A 31 -15.20 -23.53 -21.62
CA ASP A 31 -15.32 -23.36 -23.08
C ASP A 31 -14.48 -22.15 -23.56
N VAL A 32 -13.52 -22.40 -24.43
CA VAL A 32 -12.58 -21.40 -24.96
C VAL A 32 -13.24 -20.32 -25.84
N ARG A 33 -14.47 -20.53 -26.28
CA ARG A 33 -15.22 -19.55 -27.07
C ARG A 33 -15.69 -18.34 -26.20
N TYR A 34 -15.63 -18.47 -24.89
CA TYR A 34 -16.14 -17.45 -23.96
C TYR A 34 -15.08 -17.09 -22.91
N ASN A 35 -14.82 -15.81 -22.75
CA ASN A 35 -14.08 -15.29 -21.60
C ASN A 35 -15.03 -15.30 -20.38
N ALA A 36 -14.52 -15.61 -19.20
CA ALA A 36 -15.40 -15.80 -18.04
C ALA A 36 -14.93 -15.03 -16.81
N ILE A 37 -15.88 -14.37 -16.13
CA ILE A 37 -15.69 -13.80 -14.79
C ILE A 37 -16.44 -14.69 -13.81
N THR A 38 -15.72 -15.24 -12.83
CA THR A 38 -16.27 -16.15 -11.83
C THR A 38 -16.22 -15.55 -10.45
N TRP A 39 -17.14 -15.97 -9.59
CA TRP A 39 -17.17 -15.62 -8.17
C TRP A 39 -16.86 -16.85 -7.33
N THR A 40 -15.87 -16.76 -6.46
CA THR A 40 -15.48 -17.87 -5.58
C THR A 40 -15.70 -17.49 -4.12
N HIS A 41 -16.55 -18.26 -3.44
CA HIS A 41 -16.68 -18.17 -2.00
C HIS A 41 -15.48 -18.83 -1.32
N ARG A 42 -14.82 -18.09 -0.43
CA ARG A 42 -13.63 -18.55 0.30
C ARG A 42 -13.83 -18.37 1.78
N ALA A 43 -13.51 -19.39 2.55
CA ALA A 43 -13.45 -19.34 4.01
C ALA A 43 -12.04 -18.95 4.50
N THR A 44 -11.01 -19.20 3.69
CA THR A 44 -9.62 -18.88 3.99
C THR A 44 -9.09 -17.77 3.10
N ARG A 45 -7.96 -17.16 3.51
CA ARG A 45 -7.32 -16.08 2.76
C ARG A 45 -7.02 -16.51 1.32
N GLY A 46 -7.35 -15.65 0.39
CA GLY A 46 -7.04 -15.76 -1.03
C GLY A 46 -7.29 -14.41 -1.70
N TRP A 47 -6.78 -14.24 -2.90
CA TRP A 47 -6.96 -13.05 -3.71
C TRP A 47 -7.73 -13.35 -4.98
N SER A 48 -8.28 -12.30 -5.59
CA SER A 48 -8.79 -12.31 -6.94
C SER A 48 -7.61 -12.35 -7.92
N TYR A 49 -7.86 -12.82 -9.10
CA TYR A 49 -6.86 -12.81 -10.18
C TYR A 49 -7.54 -12.79 -11.55
N GLY A 50 -6.87 -12.14 -12.50
CA GLY A 50 -7.20 -12.14 -13.91
C GLY A 50 -6.01 -12.65 -14.73
N GLY A 51 -6.28 -13.19 -15.90
CA GLY A 51 -5.25 -13.65 -16.81
C GLY A 51 -5.82 -14.26 -18.08
N GLY A 52 -4.95 -14.78 -18.92
CA GLY A 52 -5.33 -15.38 -20.20
C GLY A 52 -4.51 -16.60 -20.56
N ILE A 53 -5.09 -17.45 -21.38
CA ILE A 53 -4.37 -18.48 -22.16
C ILE A 53 -3.94 -17.79 -23.44
N ILE A 54 -2.64 -17.63 -23.63
CA ILE A 54 -2.05 -16.87 -24.74
C ILE A 54 -1.31 -17.83 -25.67
N ASP A 55 -1.52 -17.70 -26.97
CA ASP A 55 -0.69 -18.40 -27.97
C ASP A 55 0.69 -17.72 -28.01
N PRO A 56 1.77 -18.43 -27.64
CA PRO A 56 3.10 -17.84 -27.58
C PRO A 56 3.69 -17.45 -28.94
N ARG A 57 3.06 -17.91 -30.04
CA ARG A 57 3.51 -17.63 -31.42
C ARG A 57 2.94 -16.32 -31.95
N SER A 58 1.70 -15.99 -31.59
CA SER A 58 0.97 -14.84 -32.13
C SER A 58 0.73 -13.75 -31.10
N GLY A 59 0.74 -14.10 -29.79
CA GLY A 59 0.30 -13.22 -28.73
C GLY A 59 -1.23 -13.16 -28.57
N GLU A 60 -1.98 -13.96 -29.37
CA GLU A 60 -3.45 -14.03 -29.29
C GLU A 60 -3.90 -14.55 -27.93
N ILE A 61 -4.82 -13.84 -27.28
CA ILE A 61 -5.48 -14.30 -26.06
C ILE A 61 -6.62 -15.24 -26.46
N ILE A 62 -6.35 -16.54 -26.39
CA ILE A 62 -7.33 -17.59 -26.74
C ILE A 62 -8.50 -17.58 -25.77
N LYS A 63 -8.24 -17.32 -24.48
CA LYS A 63 -9.25 -17.27 -23.43
C LYS A 63 -8.80 -16.38 -22.29
N GLY A 64 -9.57 -15.36 -21.98
CA GLY A 64 -9.45 -14.58 -20.74
C GLY A 64 -10.27 -15.22 -19.61
N PHE A 65 -9.75 -15.18 -18.40
CA PHE A 65 -10.45 -15.62 -17.21
C PHE A 65 -10.20 -14.67 -16.03
N VAL A 66 -11.24 -14.47 -15.22
CA VAL A 66 -11.19 -13.66 -14.00
C VAL A 66 -11.84 -14.45 -12.88
N ASN A 67 -11.20 -14.47 -11.72
CA ASN A 67 -11.76 -15.02 -10.50
C ASN A 67 -11.83 -13.95 -9.43
N LEU A 68 -13.02 -13.64 -8.95
CA LEU A 68 -13.26 -12.70 -7.86
C LEU A 68 -13.56 -13.47 -6.57
N GLY A 69 -12.82 -13.17 -5.50
CA GLY A 69 -12.96 -13.83 -4.20
C GLY A 69 -13.82 -13.04 -3.23
N SER A 70 -14.76 -13.71 -2.54
CA SER A 70 -15.67 -13.10 -1.55
C SER A 70 -14.94 -12.48 -0.34
N GLN A 71 -13.75 -12.93 -0.01
CA GLN A 71 -12.94 -12.41 1.11
C GLN A 71 -12.63 -10.92 0.97
N ARG A 72 -12.52 -10.41 -0.26
CA ARG A 72 -12.21 -8.99 -0.46
C ARG A 72 -13.30 -8.08 0.10
N VAL A 73 -14.58 -8.41 -0.17
CA VAL A 73 -15.72 -7.64 0.38
C VAL A 73 -15.70 -7.63 1.91
N ARG A 74 -15.43 -8.78 2.52
CA ARG A 74 -15.34 -8.88 3.98
C ARG A 74 -14.19 -8.03 4.55
N GLN A 75 -13.02 -8.05 3.92
CA GLN A 75 -11.87 -7.27 4.36
C GLN A 75 -12.12 -5.76 4.25
N ASP A 76 -12.72 -5.31 3.16
CA ASP A 76 -13.06 -3.90 2.96
C ASP A 76 -14.12 -3.43 3.96
N LEU A 77 -15.10 -4.28 4.29
CA LEU A 77 -16.06 -4.01 5.36
C LEU A 77 -15.38 -3.85 6.72
N LEU A 78 -14.44 -4.73 7.09
CA LEU A 78 -13.70 -4.62 8.35
C LEU A 78 -12.92 -3.30 8.46
N ILE A 79 -12.29 -2.87 7.35
CA ILE A 79 -11.58 -1.59 7.28
C ILE A 79 -12.57 -0.44 7.45
N ALA A 80 -13.66 -0.42 6.69
CA ALA A 80 -14.67 0.63 6.75
C ALA A 80 -15.33 0.71 8.13
N GLU A 81 -15.69 -0.43 8.71
CA GLU A 81 -16.27 -0.52 10.06
C GLU A 81 -15.31 0.05 11.12
N GLY A 82 -14.01 -0.27 11.03
CA GLY A 82 -13.01 0.28 11.94
C GLY A 82 -12.83 1.79 11.79
N LEU A 83 -12.89 2.31 10.56
CA LEU A 83 -12.78 3.74 10.26
C LEU A 83 -14.00 4.55 10.75
N LEU A 84 -15.20 3.99 10.65
CA LEU A 84 -16.48 4.67 10.90
C LEU A 84 -17.00 4.49 12.33
N ALA A 85 -16.16 4.21 13.31
CA ALA A 85 -16.53 3.85 14.69
C ALA A 85 -17.21 2.47 14.79
N ALA A 86 -16.42 1.46 15.09
CA ALA A 86 -16.82 0.04 15.04
C ALA A 86 -18.08 -0.32 15.85
N HIS A 87 -18.37 0.43 16.89
CA HIS A 87 -19.53 0.19 17.76
C HIS A 87 -20.82 0.89 17.30
N ALA A 88 -20.73 1.99 16.54
CA ALA A 88 -21.88 2.81 16.19
C ALA A 88 -22.61 2.36 14.92
N LEU A 89 -22.00 1.47 14.14
CA LEU A 89 -22.51 1.08 12.80
C LEU A 89 -23.92 0.49 12.79
N ASP A 90 -24.29 -0.25 13.82
CA ASP A 90 -25.63 -0.84 13.87
C ASP A 90 -26.69 0.12 14.45
N ALA A 91 -26.24 1.15 15.14
CA ALA A 91 -27.09 2.23 15.62
C ALA A 91 -27.37 3.30 14.54
N ASP A 92 -26.48 3.41 13.54
CA ASP A 92 -26.62 4.37 12.43
C ASP A 92 -26.61 3.67 11.06
N PRO A 93 -27.79 3.50 10.44
CA PRO A 93 -27.90 2.89 9.11
C PRO A 93 -27.10 3.62 8.02
N ALA A 94 -26.85 4.94 8.16
CA ALA A 94 -26.09 5.69 7.17
C ALA A 94 -24.60 5.31 7.20
N LEU A 95 -24.02 5.09 8.39
CA LEU A 95 -22.65 4.61 8.52
C LEU A 95 -22.48 3.19 7.96
N ARG A 96 -23.46 2.32 8.22
CA ARG A 96 -23.47 0.97 7.65
C ARG A 96 -23.53 1.02 6.12
N GLN A 97 -24.33 1.92 5.55
CA GLN A 97 -24.41 2.09 4.10
C GLN A 97 -23.07 2.59 3.53
N GLN A 98 -22.41 3.56 4.17
CA GLN A 98 -21.08 4.01 3.74
C GLN A 98 -20.06 2.87 3.73
N ALA A 99 -20.04 2.01 4.74
CA ALA A 99 -19.15 0.86 4.80
C ALA A 99 -19.40 -0.12 3.63
N LEU A 100 -20.67 -0.39 3.34
CA LEU A 100 -21.07 -1.25 2.22
C LEU A 100 -20.70 -0.62 0.87
N ASP A 101 -20.94 0.68 0.71
CA ASP A 101 -20.63 1.41 -0.52
C ASP A 101 -19.14 1.42 -0.80
N MET A 102 -18.29 1.57 0.23
CA MET A 102 -16.85 1.43 0.10
C MET A 102 -16.44 0.04 -0.39
N ALA A 103 -16.97 -1.02 0.21
CA ALA A 103 -16.67 -2.39 -0.19
C ALA A 103 -17.13 -2.69 -1.62
N LEU A 104 -18.30 -2.22 -2.02
CA LEU A 104 -18.82 -2.37 -3.38
C LEU A 104 -18.03 -1.53 -4.41
N ALA A 105 -17.60 -0.32 -4.05
CA ALA A 105 -16.76 0.51 -4.90
C ALA A 105 -15.41 -0.18 -5.16
N ARG A 106 -14.79 -0.75 -4.12
CA ARG A 106 -13.55 -1.54 -4.28
C ARG A 106 -13.77 -2.78 -5.15
N LEU A 107 -14.88 -3.50 -4.96
CA LEU A 107 -15.20 -4.67 -5.79
C LEU A 107 -15.37 -4.30 -7.26
N ARG A 108 -15.99 -3.14 -7.56
CA ARG A 108 -16.12 -2.65 -8.95
C ARG A 108 -14.77 -2.34 -9.56
N GLN A 109 -13.91 -1.65 -8.82
CA GLN A 109 -12.54 -1.33 -9.26
C GLN A 109 -11.73 -2.63 -9.44
N LEU A 110 -11.81 -3.58 -8.50
CA LEU A 110 -11.15 -4.87 -8.60
C LEU A 110 -11.60 -5.67 -9.82
N ALA A 111 -12.90 -5.70 -10.11
CA ALA A 111 -13.40 -6.38 -11.31
C ALA A 111 -12.85 -5.77 -12.61
N ALA A 112 -12.70 -4.45 -12.68
CA ALA A 112 -12.05 -3.80 -13.81
C ALA A 112 -10.55 -4.13 -13.87
N HIS A 113 -9.86 -4.15 -12.73
CA HIS A 113 -8.45 -4.51 -12.60
C HIS A 113 -8.16 -5.92 -13.14
N GLU A 114 -8.90 -6.91 -12.67
CA GLU A 114 -8.70 -8.31 -13.09
C GLU A 114 -9.06 -8.55 -14.57
N VAL A 115 -10.04 -7.81 -15.09
CA VAL A 115 -10.34 -7.81 -16.53
C VAL A 115 -9.18 -7.20 -17.32
N GLY A 116 -8.52 -6.16 -16.81
CA GLY A 116 -7.33 -5.61 -17.44
C GLY A 116 -6.21 -6.64 -17.61
N HIS A 117 -6.00 -7.49 -16.60
CA HIS A 117 -5.05 -8.60 -16.71
C HIS A 117 -5.51 -9.67 -17.73
N ALA A 118 -6.81 -9.94 -17.80
CA ALA A 118 -7.35 -10.85 -18.82
C ALA A 118 -7.24 -10.28 -20.24
N LEU A 119 -7.11 -8.96 -20.39
CA LEU A 119 -6.79 -8.25 -21.62
C LEU A 119 -5.28 -8.19 -21.94
N GLY A 120 -4.43 -8.78 -21.09
CA GLY A 120 -2.98 -8.84 -21.29
C GLY A 120 -2.19 -7.68 -20.72
N PHE A 121 -2.81 -6.78 -19.93
CA PHE A 121 -2.14 -5.61 -19.38
C PHE A 121 -1.50 -5.89 -18.01
N ALA A 122 -0.30 -5.34 -17.81
CA ALA A 122 0.42 -5.40 -16.56
C ALA A 122 0.01 -4.25 -15.62
N HIS A 123 0.38 -4.36 -14.33
CA HIS A 123 0.22 -3.27 -13.37
C HIS A 123 0.95 -2.00 -13.80
N ASN A 124 0.40 -0.85 -13.41
CA ASN A 124 1.11 0.42 -13.39
C ASN A 124 0.93 1.10 -12.02
N PHE A 125 1.87 0.91 -11.12
CA PHE A 125 1.83 1.43 -9.75
C PHE A 125 2.16 2.93 -9.64
N ALA A 126 2.61 3.57 -10.72
CA ALA A 126 2.79 5.03 -10.76
C ALA A 126 1.48 5.79 -11.04
N ALA A 127 0.38 5.08 -11.32
CA ALA A 127 -0.88 5.71 -11.70
C ALA A 127 -1.60 6.41 -10.52
N SER A 128 -1.33 6.02 -9.26
CA SER A 128 -1.84 6.66 -8.03
C SER A 128 -1.55 8.16 -7.96
N ARG A 129 -0.44 8.62 -8.54
CA ARG A 129 -0.06 10.04 -8.59
C ARG A 129 -1.07 10.92 -9.32
N THR A 130 -1.75 10.38 -10.30
CA THR A 130 -2.73 11.08 -11.14
C THR A 130 -4.17 10.84 -10.68
N GLY A 131 -4.36 10.41 -9.45
CA GLY A 131 -5.67 10.08 -8.89
C GLY A 131 -6.20 8.76 -9.44
N ASN A 132 -7.31 8.77 -10.19
CA ASN A 132 -7.84 7.58 -10.85
C ASN A 132 -7.15 7.34 -12.22
N GLY A 133 -5.82 7.33 -12.22
CA GLY A 133 -5.03 7.23 -13.45
C GLY A 133 -5.12 5.90 -14.16
N SER A 134 -5.31 4.80 -13.42
CA SER A 134 -5.46 3.45 -13.96
C SER A 134 -6.19 2.53 -13.00
N VAL A 135 -7.03 1.64 -13.55
CA VAL A 135 -7.58 0.51 -12.78
C VAL A 135 -6.53 -0.58 -12.54
N LEU A 136 -5.40 -0.56 -13.26
CA LEU A 136 -4.28 -1.50 -13.15
C LEU A 136 -3.31 -1.15 -12.00
N ASP A 137 -3.70 -0.23 -11.13
CA ASP A 137 -3.04 0.06 -9.87
C ASP A 137 -3.75 -0.64 -8.69
N TYR A 138 -3.10 -0.68 -7.53
CA TYR A 138 -3.69 -1.09 -6.26
C TYR A 138 -4.01 0.15 -5.42
N PRO A 139 -5.19 0.75 -5.57
CA PRO A 139 -5.49 1.99 -4.90
C PRO A 139 -5.77 1.78 -3.40
N HIS A 140 -5.26 2.70 -2.57
CA HIS A 140 -5.74 2.88 -1.22
C HIS A 140 -7.10 3.60 -1.26
N PRO A 141 -8.04 3.33 -0.33
CA PRO A 141 -9.27 4.12 -0.26
C PRO A 141 -8.96 5.59 0.02
N ILE A 142 -9.67 6.48 -0.68
CA ILE A 142 -9.65 7.91 -0.38
C ILE A 142 -10.50 8.13 0.86
N ILE A 143 -9.85 8.57 1.93
CA ILE A 143 -10.47 8.81 3.23
C ILE A 143 -10.32 10.29 3.55
N THR A 144 -11.40 10.95 3.93
CA THR A 144 -11.39 12.36 4.29
C THR A 144 -11.87 12.58 5.73
N LEU A 145 -11.63 13.75 6.27
CA LEU A 145 -12.20 14.22 7.53
C LEU A 145 -13.16 15.37 7.23
N ASP A 146 -14.33 15.36 7.89
CA ASP A 146 -15.27 16.50 7.82
C ASP A 146 -14.81 17.67 8.72
N GLY A 147 -15.60 18.74 8.74
CA GLY A 147 -15.31 19.92 9.54
C GLY A 147 -15.29 19.68 11.07
N GLU A 148 -15.79 18.55 11.53
CA GLU A 148 -15.81 18.11 12.93
C GLU A 148 -14.73 17.05 13.22
N GLY A 149 -13.87 16.75 12.23
CA GLY A 149 -12.81 15.75 12.33
C GLY A 149 -13.31 14.30 12.27
N ARG A 150 -14.52 14.03 11.78
CA ARG A 150 -15.05 12.68 11.61
C ARG A 150 -14.64 12.10 10.26
N VAL A 151 -14.32 10.81 10.25
CA VAL A 151 -13.95 10.08 9.03
C VAL A 151 -15.11 10.01 8.05
N GLN A 152 -14.84 10.27 6.78
CA GLN A 152 -15.77 10.21 5.67
C GLN A 152 -15.24 9.29 4.56
N LEU A 153 -16.14 8.47 4.00
CA LEU A 153 -15.88 7.53 2.90
C LEU A 153 -16.77 7.82 1.69
N ALA A 154 -16.95 9.08 1.34
CA ALA A 154 -17.93 9.51 0.33
C ALA A 154 -17.61 8.98 -1.08
N GLN A 155 -16.36 9.03 -1.51
CA GLN A 155 -15.88 8.49 -2.79
C GLN A 155 -14.56 7.77 -2.58
N PRO A 156 -14.59 6.59 -1.94
CA PRO A 156 -13.38 5.91 -1.49
C PRO A 156 -12.51 5.36 -2.64
N TYR A 157 -13.07 5.18 -3.83
CA TYR A 157 -12.35 4.71 -5.01
C TYR A 157 -12.85 5.42 -6.27
N GLY A 158 -11.98 5.51 -7.27
CA GLY A 158 -12.33 6.04 -8.58
C GLY A 158 -13.38 5.18 -9.31
N VAL A 159 -14.08 5.81 -10.24
CA VAL A 159 -15.10 5.18 -11.09
C VAL A 159 -14.66 5.30 -12.55
N GLY A 160 -14.79 4.21 -13.31
CA GLY A 160 -14.38 4.16 -14.71
C GLY A 160 -12.90 3.78 -14.88
N VAL A 161 -12.47 3.69 -16.13
CA VAL A 161 -11.06 3.53 -16.52
C VAL A 161 -10.35 4.87 -16.53
N GLY A 162 -9.05 4.84 -16.24
CA GLY A 162 -8.20 6.04 -16.29
C GLY A 162 -7.61 6.31 -17.67
N ASP A 163 -6.84 7.39 -17.75
CA ASP A 163 -6.16 7.75 -19.00
C ASP A 163 -5.06 6.77 -19.39
N TRP A 164 -4.40 6.17 -18.40
CA TRP A 164 -3.44 5.10 -18.64
C TRP A 164 -4.10 3.87 -19.25
N ASP A 165 -5.29 3.51 -18.80
CA ASP A 165 -6.05 2.37 -19.33
C ASP A 165 -6.45 2.59 -20.79
N LYS A 166 -6.87 3.81 -21.14
CA LYS A 166 -7.15 4.20 -22.53
C LYS A 166 -5.90 4.15 -23.39
N PHE A 167 -4.76 4.62 -22.84
CA PHE A 167 -3.47 4.55 -23.53
C PHE A 167 -3.06 3.09 -23.81
N VAL A 168 -3.12 2.18 -22.82
CA VAL A 168 -2.68 0.81 -23.03
C VAL A 168 -3.57 0.06 -24.02
N VAL A 169 -4.88 0.35 -24.08
CA VAL A 169 -5.77 -0.19 -25.13
C VAL A 169 -5.38 0.35 -26.51
N ALA A 170 -5.20 1.66 -26.66
CA ALA A 170 -4.79 2.25 -27.93
C ALA A 170 -3.42 1.75 -28.38
N HIS A 171 -2.47 1.54 -27.46
CA HIS A 171 -1.13 1.06 -27.74
C HIS A 171 -1.10 -0.45 -28.06
N GLY A 172 -1.87 -1.26 -27.31
CA GLY A 172 -1.82 -2.73 -27.42
C GLY A 172 -2.77 -3.31 -28.45
N TYR A 173 -3.90 -2.63 -28.74
CA TYR A 173 -4.94 -3.11 -29.65
C TYR A 173 -5.12 -2.21 -30.88
N GLY A 174 -4.54 -1.01 -30.90
CA GLY A 174 -4.69 -0.07 -32.01
C GLY A 174 -4.18 -0.68 -33.33
N GLU A 175 -4.92 -0.46 -34.40
CA GLU A 175 -4.57 -0.87 -35.75
C GLU A 175 -3.97 0.31 -36.53
N PHE A 176 -2.76 0.14 -37.04
CA PHE A 176 -2.03 1.16 -37.79
C PHE A 176 -1.59 0.61 -39.15
N ALA A 177 -1.42 1.48 -40.14
CA ALA A 177 -0.77 1.06 -41.37
C ALA A 177 0.67 0.60 -41.08
N ALA A 178 1.09 -0.52 -41.70
CA ALA A 178 2.37 -1.17 -41.37
C ALA A 178 3.60 -0.22 -41.43
N ASN A 179 3.59 0.79 -42.32
CA ASN A 179 4.68 1.75 -42.41
C ASN A 179 4.63 2.87 -41.35
N ASP A 180 3.48 3.04 -40.69
CA ASP A 180 3.23 4.14 -39.73
C ASP A 180 3.16 3.65 -38.28
N GLU A 181 3.07 2.32 -38.05
CA GLU A 181 2.85 1.71 -36.75
C GLU A 181 3.89 2.16 -35.70
N LEU A 182 5.18 2.07 -36.01
CA LEU A 182 6.23 2.46 -35.06
C LEU A 182 6.15 3.94 -34.70
N ALA A 183 5.83 4.80 -35.66
CA ALA A 183 5.69 6.24 -35.42
C ALA A 183 4.42 6.54 -34.59
N ALA A 184 3.32 5.87 -34.87
CA ALA A 184 2.08 5.99 -34.12
C ALA A 184 2.23 5.54 -32.66
N LEU A 185 2.86 4.39 -32.43
CA LEU A 185 3.16 3.86 -31.09
C LEU A 185 4.12 4.80 -30.32
N ALA A 186 5.14 5.36 -31.00
CA ALA A 186 6.04 6.33 -30.40
C ALA A 186 5.29 7.60 -29.98
N LYS A 187 4.38 8.09 -30.83
CA LYS A 187 3.54 9.24 -30.53
C LYS A 187 2.65 8.99 -29.32
N LEU A 188 1.98 7.83 -29.23
CA LEU A 188 1.15 7.47 -28.07
C LEU A 188 1.97 7.49 -26.77
N ARG A 189 3.17 6.91 -26.77
CA ARG A 189 4.07 6.92 -25.60
C ARG A 189 4.49 8.35 -25.23
N HIS A 190 4.85 9.15 -26.21
CA HIS A 190 5.22 10.56 -25.99
C HIS A 190 4.06 11.36 -25.41
N ASP A 191 2.86 11.23 -25.97
CA ASP A 191 1.67 11.97 -25.55
C ASP A 191 1.29 11.65 -24.11
N ILE A 192 1.32 10.38 -23.71
CA ILE A 192 0.99 9.98 -22.33
C ILE A 192 2.07 10.43 -21.33
N ALA A 193 3.35 10.35 -21.71
CA ALA A 193 4.46 10.84 -20.90
C ALA A 193 4.40 12.37 -20.72
N ALA A 194 4.06 13.13 -21.78
CA ALA A 194 3.86 14.57 -21.71
C ALA A 194 2.73 15.00 -20.76
N ARG A 195 1.78 14.12 -20.49
CA ARG A 195 0.70 14.31 -19.51
C ARG A 195 1.14 13.95 -18.08
N GLY A 196 2.41 13.57 -17.88
CA GLY A 196 2.98 13.25 -16.58
C GLY A 196 2.83 11.79 -16.13
N TYR A 197 2.31 10.90 -16.99
CA TYR A 197 2.23 9.49 -16.66
C TYR A 197 3.57 8.81 -16.82
N ARG A 198 3.86 7.87 -15.92
CA ARG A 198 5.02 6.97 -15.95
C ARG A 198 4.56 5.53 -15.90
N TYR A 199 5.43 4.62 -16.29
CA TYR A 199 5.21 3.18 -16.19
C TYR A 199 6.16 2.58 -15.15
N VAL A 200 5.60 2.14 -14.04
CA VAL A 200 6.32 1.42 -12.99
C VAL A 200 5.52 0.19 -12.60
N SER A 201 6.08 -0.98 -12.80
CA SER A 201 5.38 -2.24 -12.59
C SER A 201 6.01 -3.08 -11.46
N ASP A 202 5.64 -4.36 -11.39
CA ASP A 202 5.97 -5.27 -10.29
C ASP A 202 7.48 -5.38 -9.99
N ALA A 203 8.33 -5.30 -11.02
CA ALA A 203 9.77 -5.40 -10.86
C ALA A 203 10.38 -4.29 -9.98
N ASP A 204 9.72 -3.14 -9.89
CA ASP A 204 10.17 -1.96 -9.15
C ASP A 204 9.32 -1.65 -7.92
N ALA A 205 8.36 -2.53 -7.59
CA ALA A 205 7.33 -2.21 -6.61
C ALA A 205 7.19 -3.24 -5.47
N ARG A 206 7.80 -4.42 -5.58
CA ARG A 206 7.53 -5.53 -4.66
C ARG A 206 8.54 -5.66 -3.52
N ALA A 207 9.79 -5.27 -3.73
CA ALA A 207 10.81 -5.45 -2.70
C ALA A 207 10.91 -4.23 -1.77
N PRO A 208 11.11 -4.42 -0.45
CA PRO A 208 11.27 -3.31 0.50
C PRO A 208 12.39 -2.34 0.14
N GLY A 209 13.42 -2.84 -0.55
CA GLY A 209 14.59 -2.09 -0.97
C GLY A 209 14.48 -1.41 -2.33
N ASP A 210 13.35 -1.52 -3.05
CA ASP A 210 13.18 -0.93 -4.38
C ASP A 210 13.43 0.59 -4.38
N ALA A 211 13.89 1.07 -5.54
CA ALA A 211 14.44 2.42 -5.66
C ALA A 211 13.41 3.45 -6.13
N HIS A 212 12.46 3.05 -6.97
CA HIS A 212 11.56 4.00 -7.60
C HIS A 212 10.52 4.54 -6.60
N PRO A 213 10.44 5.88 -6.39
CA PRO A 213 9.57 6.47 -5.38
C PRO A 213 8.08 6.38 -5.72
N GLU A 214 7.73 6.07 -6.96
CA GLU A 214 6.36 5.94 -7.46
C GLU A 214 5.93 4.49 -7.69
N GLY A 215 6.80 3.51 -7.43
CA GLY A 215 6.51 2.10 -7.55
C GLY A 215 5.86 1.53 -6.30
N LEU A 216 4.65 1.95 -5.98
CA LEU A 216 4.00 1.66 -4.69
C LEU A 216 2.65 0.99 -4.86
N LEU A 217 2.38 0.03 -3.97
CA LEU A 217 1.09 -0.61 -3.86
C LEU A 217 0.31 0.02 -2.70
N TRP A 218 -0.97 0.30 -2.89
CA TRP A 218 -1.86 0.80 -1.85
C TRP A 218 -1.48 2.19 -1.33
N ASP A 219 -0.86 3.00 -2.14
CA ASP A 219 -0.64 4.42 -1.86
C ASP A 219 -1.77 5.29 -2.42
N VAL A 220 -1.69 6.58 -2.17
CA VAL A 220 -2.67 7.57 -2.63
C VAL A 220 -2.02 8.94 -2.77
N GLY A 221 -2.36 9.63 -3.84
CA GLY A 221 -1.94 11.01 -4.09
C GLY A 221 -0.52 11.15 -4.62
N SER A 222 -0.17 12.39 -5.00
CA SER A 222 1.10 12.71 -5.65
C SER A 222 2.23 13.05 -4.68
N ASP A 223 1.93 13.29 -3.40
CA ASP A 223 2.93 13.57 -2.36
C ASP A 223 2.86 12.53 -1.23
N PRO A 224 3.80 11.57 -1.19
CA PRO A 224 3.82 10.51 -0.17
C PRO A 224 3.86 11.04 1.27
N ILE A 225 4.55 12.16 1.53
CA ILE A 225 4.67 12.72 2.88
C ILE A 225 3.34 13.34 3.31
N ALA A 226 2.72 14.13 2.44
CA ALA A 226 1.42 14.73 2.72
C ALA A 226 0.33 13.67 2.92
N SER A 227 0.33 12.63 2.08
CA SER A 227 -0.60 11.50 2.21
C SER A 227 -0.39 10.72 3.51
N PHE A 228 0.87 10.49 3.89
CA PHE A 228 1.23 9.85 5.15
C PHE A 228 0.72 10.66 6.37
N ASP A 229 1.00 11.96 6.40
CA ASP A 229 0.57 12.84 7.50
C ASP A 229 -0.96 12.92 7.59
N HIS A 230 -1.65 12.96 6.45
CA HIS A 230 -3.11 12.90 6.40
C HIS A 230 -3.64 11.59 6.98
N LEU A 231 -3.06 10.45 6.62
CA LEU A 231 -3.51 9.16 7.15
C LEU A 231 -3.20 8.97 8.64
N LEU A 232 -2.14 9.59 9.17
CA LEU A 232 -1.94 9.65 10.63
C LEU A 232 -3.05 10.43 11.33
N GLN A 233 -3.53 11.54 10.73
CA GLN A 233 -4.68 12.31 11.26
C GLN A 233 -5.97 11.49 11.20
N VAL A 234 -6.25 10.85 10.07
CA VAL A 234 -7.41 9.96 9.90
C VAL A 234 -7.37 8.82 10.93
N ARG A 235 -6.21 8.20 11.10
CA ARG A 235 -6.00 7.13 12.09
C ARG A 235 -6.30 7.61 13.51
N ALA A 236 -5.77 8.78 13.88
CA ALA A 236 -6.00 9.37 15.21
C ALA A 236 -7.50 9.63 15.43
N ALA A 237 -8.18 10.21 14.44
CA ALA A 237 -9.63 10.47 14.49
C ALA A 237 -10.45 9.17 14.62
N ALA A 238 -10.11 8.14 13.86
CA ALA A 238 -10.78 6.84 13.93
C ALA A 238 -10.55 6.16 15.29
N LEU A 239 -9.32 6.18 15.82
CA LEU A 239 -9.00 5.59 17.14
C LEU A 239 -9.67 6.35 18.29
N ALA A 240 -9.79 7.67 18.22
CA ALA A 240 -10.47 8.46 19.24
C ALA A 240 -11.93 8.07 19.41
N ARG A 241 -12.59 7.63 18.32
CA ARG A 241 -14.01 7.25 18.28
C ARG A 241 -14.23 5.74 18.26
N PHE A 242 -13.17 4.94 18.21
CA PHE A 242 -13.26 3.47 18.04
C PHE A 242 -14.12 2.79 19.08
N ALA A 243 -14.12 3.30 20.31
CA ALA A 243 -14.89 2.76 21.44
C ALA A 243 -16.30 3.38 21.60
N GLU A 244 -16.72 4.29 20.70
CA GLU A 244 -18.03 4.90 20.75
C GLU A 244 -19.13 3.89 20.33
N GLY A 245 -20.26 3.97 21.03
CA GLY A 245 -21.43 3.10 20.78
C GLY A 245 -21.36 1.75 21.47
N ALA A 246 -22.39 0.93 21.29
CA ALA A 246 -22.47 -0.42 21.80
C ALA A 246 -22.32 -1.41 20.66
N LEU A 247 -21.59 -2.51 20.90
CA LEU A 247 -21.62 -3.65 19.97
C LEU A 247 -23.04 -4.18 19.84
N PRO A 248 -23.47 -4.57 18.64
CA PRO A 248 -24.73 -5.30 18.46
C PRO A 248 -24.79 -6.51 19.37
N GLY A 249 -25.98 -6.78 19.93
CA GLY A 249 -26.16 -7.83 20.91
C GLY A 249 -25.86 -9.24 20.39
N ASP A 250 -25.79 -9.45 19.09
CA ASP A 250 -25.50 -10.70 18.41
C ASP A 250 -24.02 -10.85 17.97
N ARG A 251 -23.20 -9.80 18.13
CA ARG A 251 -21.78 -9.84 17.76
C ARG A 251 -20.89 -10.15 18.95
N GLN A 252 -19.90 -11.00 18.70
CA GLN A 252 -18.92 -11.34 19.68
C GLN A 252 -17.91 -10.21 19.90
N SER A 253 -17.75 -9.75 21.15
CA SER A 253 -16.90 -8.61 21.52
C SER A 253 -15.43 -8.78 21.12
N GLY A 254 -14.93 -10.01 21.11
CA GLY A 254 -13.55 -10.30 20.66
C GLY A 254 -13.26 -10.04 19.18
N GLU A 255 -14.29 -9.76 18.37
CA GLU A 255 -14.11 -9.35 16.98
C GLU A 255 -13.61 -7.90 16.83
N LEU A 256 -13.65 -7.08 17.88
CA LEU A 256 -13.18 -5.70 17.82
C LEU A 256 -11.71 -5.60 17.43
N GLU A 257 -10.87 -6.51 17.89
CA GLU A 257 -9.45 -6.51 17.53
C GLU A 257 -9.23 -6.66 16.01
N ARG A 258 -10.07 -7.42 15.31
CA ARG A 258 -10.01 -7.54 13.84
C ARG A 258 -10.25 -6.20 13.13
N ARG A 259 -11.07 -5.32 13.72
CA ARG A 259 -11.35 -3.97 13.21
C ARG A 259 -10.26 -3.00 13.61
N LEU A 260 -9.62 -3.22 14.77
CA LEU A 260 -8.53 -2.40 15.26
C LEU A 260 -7.26 -2.56 14.42
N VAL A 261 -6.90 -3.79 14.04
CA VAL A 261 -5.65 -4.08 13.30
C VAL A 261 -5.49 -3.20 12.07
N PRO A 262 -6.45 -3.13 11.11
CA PRO A 262 -6.31 -2.29 9.93
C PRO A 262 -6.25 -0.80 10.26
N ILE A 263 -6.86 -0.35 11.35
CA ILE A 263 -6.84 1.06 11.75
C ILE A 263 -5.56 1.40 12.48
N HIS A 264 -5.10 0.57 13.39
CA HIS A 264 -3.80 0.77 14.04
C HIS A 264 -2.64 0.82 13.03
N LEU A 265 -2.70 0.01 12.00
CA LEU A 265 -1.72 -0.06 10.91
C LEU A 265 -2.19 0.68 9.63
N LEU A 266 -3.08 1.68 9.73
CA LEU A 266 -3.66 2.36 8.57
C LEU A 266 -2.60 2.99 7.67
N HIS A 267 -1.57 3.55 8.26
CA HIS A 267 -0.45 4.23 7.58
C HIS A 267 0.62 3.29 7.00
N ARG A 268 0.43 1.97 7.04
CA ARG A 268 1.48 0.98 6.68
C ARG A 268 2.04 1.16 5.28
N TYR A 269 1.19 1.39 4.28
CA TYR A 269 1.62 1.55 2.89
C TYR A 269 2.27 2.91 2.64
N GLN A 270 1.77 3.97 3.29
CA GLN A 270 2.37 5.28 3.19
C GLN A 270 3.69 5.38 3.95
N THR A 271 3.91 4.54 4.95
CA THR A 271 5.23 4.37 5.58
C THR A 271 6.25 3.84 4.57
N GLU A 272 5.88 2.86 3.74
CA GLU A 272 6.70 2.41 2.62
C GLU A 272 6.92 3.53 1.60
N ALA A 273 5.86 4.24 1.21
CA ALA A 273 5.93 5.34 0.25
C ALA A 273 6.92 6.43 0.69
N VAL A 274 6.86 6.82 1.96
CA VAL A 274 7.81 7.77 2.55
C VAL A 274 9.23 7.20 2.58
N ALA A 275 9.40 5.94 3.02
CA ALA A 275 10.72 5.31 3.08
C ALA A 275 11.38 5.22 1.71
N ARG A 276 10.64 5.03 0.61
CA ARG A 276 11.16 4.96 -0.76
C ARG A 276 11.77 6.27 -1.24
N LEU A 277 11.44 7.40 -0.63
CA LEU A 277 12.13 8.66 -0.90
C LEU A 277 13.59 8.64 -0.43
N ILE A 278 13.91 7.94 0.67
CA ILE A 278 15.26 7.86 1.25
C ILE A 278 16.11 6.91 0.40
N GLY A 279 17.24 7.39 -0.13
CA GLY A 279 18.03 6.64 -1.11
C GLY A 279 17.23 6.30 -2.37
N GLY A 280 16.14 7.00 -2.64
CA GLY A 280 15.28 6.80 -3.80
C GLY A 280 15.93 7.32 -5.08
N ALA A 281 15.52 6.76 -6.21
CA ALA A 281 15.93 7.19 -7.54
C ALA A 281 14.77 7.12 -8.52
N GLU A 282 14.57 8.19 -9.27
CA GLU A 282 13.62 8.28 -10.37
C GLU A 282 14.30 7.87 -11.66
N TYR A 283 13.66 7.00 -12.42
CA TYR A 283 14.09 6.54 -13.72
C TYR A 283 12.91 6.09 -14.55
N ASP A 284 13.07 6.08 -15.86
CA ASP A 284 12.08 5.60 -16.81
C ASP A 284 12.72 4.53 -17.71
N TYR A 285 11.93 3.56 -18.15
CA TYR A 285 12.33 2.55 -19.14
C TYR A 285 12.11 3.07 -20.55
N GLY A 286 12.82 4.14 -20.90
CA GLY A 286 12.77 4.76 -22.22
C GLY A 286 13.54 3.98 -23.28
N LEU A 287 13.21 4.21 -24.55
CA LEU A 287 14.02 3.78 -25.69
C LEU A 287 15.20 4.73 -25.86
N GLY A 288 16.27 4.27 -26.52
CA GLY A 288 17.46 5.10 -26.76
C GLY A 288 17.22 6.39 -27.58
N SER A 289 16.07 6.48 -28.24
CA SER A 289 15.58 7.68 -28.91
C SER A 289 14.88 8.68 -27.96
N ASP A 290 14.56 8.28 -26.75
CA ASP A 290 13.84 9.11 -25.78
C ASP A 290 14.83 10.11 -25.12
N ALA A 291 14.34 11.32 -24.83
CA ALA A 291 15.21 12.40 -24.32
C ALA A 291 15.66 12.21 -22.86
N THR A 292 15.00 11.33 -22.11
CA THR A 292 15.27 11.08 -20.68
C THR A 292 16.12 9.84 -20.51
N LEU A 293 17.41 10.02 -20.23
CA LEU A 293 18.33 8.92 -19.95
C LEU A 293 18.86 9.04 -18.52
N GLY A 294 18.97 7.89 -17.85
CA GLY A 294 19.62 7.76 -16.56
C GLY A 294 18.68 7.93 -15.36
N ALA A 295 19.15 7.44 -14.22
CA ALA A 295 18.46 7.54 -12.94
C ALA A 295 18.90 8.82 -12.20
N ARG A 296 17.94 9.51 -11.58
CA ARG A 296 18.17 10.71 -10.77
C ARG A 296 17.81 10.43 -9.32
N ALA A 297 18.72 10.76 -8.39
CA ALA A 297 18.39 10.67 -6.97
C ALA A 297 17.21 11.60 -6.61
N VAL A 298 16.36 11.16 -5.70
CA VAL A 298 15.35 12.02 -5.08
C VAL A 298 16.07 13.18 -4.39
N ALA A 299 15.53 14.40 -4.53
CA ALA A 299 16.17 15.61 -3.98
C ALA A 299 16.44 15.47 -2.46
N ALA A 300 17.59 15.95 -2.00
CA ALA A 300 18.04 15.85 -0.62
C ALA A 300 17.01 16.37 0.39
N THR A 301 16.37 17.51 0.10
CA THR A 301 15.31 18.09 0.95
C THR A 301 14.13 17.16 1.13
N ARG A 302 13.75 16.41 0.09
CA ARG A 302 12.68 15.40 0.14
C ARG A 302 13.08 14.18 0.96
N GLN A 303 14.35 13.74 0.84
CA GLN A 303 14.86 12.62 1.62
C GLN A 303 14.92 12.95 3.12
N HIS A 304 15.37 14.16 3.50
CA HIS A 304 15.35 14.61 4.89
C HIS A 304 13.92 14.75 5.43
N ALA A 305 12.99 15.29 4.65
CA ALA A 305 11.57 15.37 5.04
C ALA A 305 10.95 13.97 5.24
N ALA A 306 11.33 13.01 4.41
CA ALA A 306 10.90 11.62 4.55
C ALA A 306 11.40 10.99 5.86
N LEU A 307 12.67 11.22 6.22
CA LEU A 307 13.22 10.75 7.50
C LEU A 307 12.45 11.33 8.69
N GLN A 308 12.11 12.63 8.65
CA GLN A 308 11.28 13.26 9.68
C GLN A 308 9.85 12.68 9.72
N ALA A 309 9.27 12.31 8.57
CA ALA A 309 7.98 11.65 8.54
C ALA A 309 8.01 10.26 9.20
N LEU A 310 9.05 9.45 8.93
CA LEU A 310 9.23 8.17 9.63
C LEU A 310 9.40 8.32 11.14
N GLN A 311 10.02 9.40 11.61
CA GLN A 311 10.07 9.71 13.06
C GLN A 311 8.68 9.93 13.65
N ARG A 312 7.74 10.53 12.88
CA ARG A 312 6.34 10.68 13.35
C ARG A 312 5.62 9.34 13.47
N ALA A 313 5.92 8.37 12.59
CA ALA A 313 5.39 7.00 12.72
C ALA A 313 5.86 6.32 14.02
N LEU A 314 7.06 6.66 14.50
CA LEU A 314 7.67 6.11 15.72
C LEU A 314 7.33 6.91 16.99
N ALA A 315 6.61 8.01 16.88
CA ALA A 315 6.20 8.80 18.05
C ALA A 315 5.31 7.96 18.98
N ILE A 316 5.48 8.12 20.29
CA ILE A 316 4.72 7.34 21.28
C ILE A 316 3.22 7.55 21.10
N ASP A 317 2.78 8.78 20.84
CA ASP A 317 1.37 9.11 20.59
C ASP A 317 0.82 8.43 19.32
N THR A 318 1.69 8.08 18.36
CA THR A 318 1.30 7.28 17.19
C THR A 318 1.23 5.79 17.52
N LEU A 319 2.14 5.28 18.33
CA LEU A 319 2.24 3.85 18.62
C LEU A 319 1.27 3.39 19.71
N ALA A 320 1.06 4.22 20.75
CA ALA A 320 0.18 3.90 21.86
C ALA A 320 -1.31 3.92 21.45
N LEU A 321 -2.10 3.06 22.08
CA LEU A 321 -3.54 3.08 21.93
C LEU A 321 -4.21 3.97 22.95
N PRO A 322 -5.29 4.68 22.59
CA PRO A 322 -6.13 5.38 23.57
C PRO A 322 -6.63 4.45 24.68
N ALA A 323 -6.73 4.93 25.91
CA ALA A 323 -7.24 4.15 27.03
C ALA A 323 -8.66 3.63 26.79
N SER A 324 -9.51 4.40 26.09
CA SER A 324 -10.86 4.00 25.69
C SER A 324 -10.85 2.77 24.79
N VAL A 325 -9.90 2.69 23.85
CA VAL A 325 -9.75 1.52 22.95
C VAL A 325 -9.33 0.30 23.77
N ARG A 326 -8.31 0.44 24.62
CA ARG A 326 -7.85 -0.67 25.48
C ARG A 326 -8.97 -1.22 26.37
N ALA A 327 -9.84 -0.37 26.87
CA ALA A 327 -10.90 -0.74 27.79
C ALA A 327 -12.01 -1.61 27.18
N VAL A 328 -12.17 -1.58 25.85
CA VAL A 328 -13.23 -2.34 25.15
C VAL A 328 -12.73 -3.61 24.49
N LEU A 329 -11.41 -3.84 24.45
CA LEU A 329 -10.84 -5.02 23.85
C LEU A 329 -11.00 -6.23 24.79
N THR A 330 -11.71 -7.23 24.32
CA THR A 330 -11.93 -8.49 25.00
C THR A 330 -11.36 -9.64 24.15
N PRO A 331 -10.91 -10.75 24.78
CA PRO A 331 -10.43 -11.89 24.01
C PRO A 331 -11.56 -12.50 23.20
N PRO A 332 -11.26 -13.06 22.00
CA PRO A 332 -12.23 -13.88 21.29
C PRO A 332 -12.59 -15.12 22.14
N SER A 333 -13.82 -15.64 21.96
CA SER A 333 -14.21 -16.88 22.65
C SER A 333 -13.33 -18.06 22.20
N THR A 334 -13.28 -19.12 23.02
CA THR A 334 -12.44 -20.30 22.79
C THR A 334 -12.70 -21.00 21.45
N GLU A 335 -13.89 -20.86 20.91
CA GLU A 335 -14.29 -21.41 19.61
C GLU A 335 -13.79 -20.57 18.42
N TYR A 336 -13.31 -19.36 18.66
CA TYR A 336 -12.78 -18.45 17.63
C TYR A 336 -11.25 -18.35 17.76
N SER A 337 -10.54 -19.07 16.92
CA SER A 337 -9.09 -18.98 16.89
C SER A 337 -8.61 -17.60 16.44
N ARG A 338 -7.54 -17.11 17.07
CA ARG A 338 -6.82 -15.92 16.61
C ARG A 338 -6.12 -16.24 15.28
N GLY A 339 -6.67 -15.74 14.19
CA GLY A 339 -6.10 -15.90 12.85
C GLY A 339 -5.21 -14.70 12.46
N PRO A 340 -4.81 -14.60 11.19
CA PRO A 340 -3.92 -13.54 10.69
C PRO A 340 -4.54 -12.12 10.71
N GLU A 341 -5.80 -11.98 11.12
CA GLU A 341 -6.49 -10.70 11.27
C GLU A 341 -6.36 -10.13 12.70
N TYR A 342 -5.64 -10.80 13.57
CA TYR A 342 -5.30 -10.35 14.93
C TYR A 342 -3.81 -10.06 15.03
N PHE A 343 -3.41 -9.23 15.98
CA PHE A 343 -1.99 -9.17 16.34
C PHE A 343 -1.55 -10.52 16.95
N THR A 344 -0.32 -10.90 16.72
CA THR A 344 0.29 -12.00 17.48
C THR A 344 0.28 -11.64 18.96
N THR A 345 0.22 -12.63 19.86
CA THR A 345 0.15 -12.35 21.30
C THR A 345 1.07 -13.26 22.08
N GLN A 346 1.70 -12.71 23.14
CA GLN A 346 2.43 -13.42 24.17
C GLN A 346 1.74 -13.31 25.55
N THR A 347 0.57 -12.67 25.59
CA THR A 347 -0.24 -12.45 26.79
C THR A 347 -1.40 -13.46 26.91
N GLY A 348 -1.31 -14.60 26.24
CA GLY A 348 -2.38 -15.60 26.20
C GLY A 348 -3.58 -15.11 25.36
N PRO A 349 -4.82 -15.19 25.88
CA PRO A 349 -5.99 -14.77 25.10
C PRO A 349 -6.19 -13.26 25.02
N LEU A 350 -5.50 -12.49 25.87
CA LEU A 350 -5.68 -11.05 25.97
C LEU A 350 -5.03 -10.31 24.80
N PHE A 351 -5.51 -9.09 24.53
CA PHE A 351 -4.86 -8.18 23.61
C PHE A 351 -3.44 -7.84 24.10
N ASP A 352 -2.49 -7.86 23.20
CA ASP A 352 -1.08 -7.60 23.47
C ASP A 352 -0.65 -6.26 22.84
N GLU A 353 -0.61 -5.20 23.66
CA GLU A 353 -0.20 -3.85 23.20
C GLU A 353 1.27 -3.82 22.77
N ALA A 354 2.14 -4.64 23.39
CA ALA A 354 3.52 -4.73 22.96
C ALA A 354 3.64 -5.37 21.57
N ALA A 355 2.85 -6.38 21.27
CA ALA A 355 2.81 -6.96 19.93
C ALA A 355 2.27 -5.99 18.88
N ALA A 356 1.23 -5.22 19.19
CA ALA A 356 0.70 -4.17 18.31
C ALA A 356 1.75 -3.08 18.04
N THR A 357 2.46 -2.64 19.10
CA THR A 357 3.58 -1.69 19.00
C THR A 357 4.71 -2.25 18.16
N SER A 358 5.08 -3.52 18.37
CA SER A 358 6.13 -4.18 17.60
C SER A 358 5.78 -4.23 16.12
N ALA A 359 4.53 -4.58 15.78
CA ALA A 359 4.06 -4.63 14.40
C ALA A 359 4.15 -3.26 13.71
N ALA A 360 3.70 -2.19 14.39
CA ALA A 360 3.76 -0.83 13.85
C ALA A 360 5.20 -0.32 13.69
N THR A 361 6.08 -0.62 14.66
CA THR A 361 7.51 -0.24 14.59
C THR A 361 8.23 -1.02 13.50
N ALA A 362 7.94 -2.33 13.37
CA ALA A 362 8.56 -3.20 12.37
C ALA A 362 8.30 -2.71 10.93
N LEU A 363 7.16 -2.10 10.67
CA LEU A 363 6.87 -1.47 9.35
C LEU A 363 7.90 -0.40 9.00
N VAL A 364 8.28 0.45 9.96
CA VAL A 364 9.26 1.51 9.70
C VAL A 364 10.64 0.92 9.41
N VAL A 365 11.11 -0.02 10.24
CA VAL A 365 12.46 -0.59 10.09
C VAL A 365 12.58 -1.48 8.87
N GLN A 366 11.53 -2.23 8.52
CA GLN A 366 11.50 -3.07 7.32
C GLN A 366 11.82 -2.27 6.05
N PHE A 367 11.28 -1.07 5.95
CA PHE A 367 11.50 -0.22 4.78
C PHE A 367 12.71 0.69 4.93
N ALA A 368 12.92 1.32 6.09
CA ALA A 368 14.03 2.25 6.29
C ALA A 368 15.41 1.54 6.30
N PHE A 369 15.48 0.33 6.84
CA PHE A 369 16.73 -0.44 6.96
C PHE A 369 16.91 -1.47 5.84
N ALA A 370 16.13 -1.41 4.76
CA ALA A 370 16.37 -2.28 3.61
C ALA A 370 17.81 -2.11 3.10
N PRO A 371 18.61 -3.19 2.99
CA PRO A 371 20.04 -3.08 2.66
C PRO A 371 20.32 -2.32 1.37
N GLN A 372 19.54 -2.58 0.32
CA GLN A 372 19.68 -1.91 -0.97
C GLN A 372 19.47 -0.39 -0.86
N ARG A 373 18.55 0.04 0.00
CA ARG A 373 18.27 1.45 0.28
C ARG A 373 19.45 2.13 0.95
N LEU A 374 20.01 1.52 1.99
CA LEU A 374 21.15 2.05 2.72
C LEU A 374 22.42 2.09 1.85
N ASN A 375 22.63 1.07 1.01
CA ASN A 375 23.71 1.04 0.04
C ASN A 375 23.58 2.19 -0.97
N ARG A 376 22.38 2.46 -1.51
CA ARG A 376 22.13 3.60 -2.42
C ARG A 376 22.28 4.94 -1.71
N LEU A 377 21.76 5.05 -0.50
CA LEU A 377 21.89 6.27 0.29
C LEU A 377 23.34 6.66 0.50
N ALA A 378 24.19 5.72 0.95
CA ALA A 378 25.62 5.94 1.11
C ALA A 378 26.31 6.34 -0.22
N TRP A 379 25.91 5.70 -1.33
CA TRP A 379 26.41 6.06 -2.65
C TRP A 379 25.98 7.49 -3.07
N GLN A 380 24.73 7.86 -2.84
CA GLN A 380 24.22 9.20 -3.14
C GLN A 380 24.92 10.26 -2.30
N GLN A 381 25.05 10.03 -0.99
CA GLN A 381 25.71 10.92 -0.04
C GLN A 381 27.20 11.12 -0.37
N SER A 382 27.89 10.10 -0.87
CA SER A 382 29.30 10.22 -1.31
C SER A 382 29.50 11.15 -2.53
N ARG A 383 28.42 11.46 -3.27
CA ARG A 383 28.43 12.34 -4.45
C ARG A 383 27.82 13.71 -4.19
N ASP A 384 26.93 13.79 -3.21
CA ASP A 384 26.30 15.03 -2.78
C ASP A 384 26.16 15.02 -1.25
N ALA A 385 26.98 15.82 -0.59
CA ALA A 385 27.00 15.93 0.87
C ALA A 385 25.67 16.50 1.47
N ALA A 386 24.79 17.05 0.66
CA ALA A 386 23.46 17.49 1.10
C ALA A 386 22.49 16.31 1.31
N MET A 387 22.77 15.13 0.74
CA MET A 387 21.97 13.92 0.94
C MET A 387 22.08 13.42 2.38
N PRO A 388 21.00 12.81 2.95
CA PRO A 388 21.10 12.18 4.25
C PRO A 388 22.21 11.12 4.29
N SER A 389 22.91 11.06 5.41
CA SER A 389 23.90 10.05 5.69
C SER A 389 23.31 8.82 6.38
N LEU A 390 24.05 7.72 6.46
CA LEU A 390 23.71 6.58 7.30
C LEU A 390 23.56 6.97 8.77
N ARG A 391 24.38 7.95 9.22
CA ARG A 391 24.28 8.51 10.57
C ARG A 391 22.92 9.21 10.79
N ASP A 392 22.44 10.00 9.83
CA ASP A 392 21.14 10.68 9.94
C ASP A 392 20.00 9.68 10.09
N VAL A 393 20.05 8.55 9.35
CA VAL A 393 19.06 7.48 9.48
C VAL A 393 19.16 6.81 10.86
N PHE A 394 20.36 6.45 11.30
CA PHE A 394 20.57 5.78 12.57
C PHE A 394 20.20 6.69 13.75
N ASP A 395 20.75 7.91 13.78
CA ASP A 395 20.49 8.88 14.86
C ASP A 395 19.02 9.29 14.89
N GLY A 396 18.40 9.49 13.71
CA GLY A 396 17.02 9.91 13.59
C GLY A 396 16.01 8.85 14.02
N LEU A 397 16.26 7.58 13.78
CA LEU A 397 15.31 6.50 14.08
C LEU A 397 15.68 5.75 15.36
N VAL A 398 16.94 5.37 15.55
CA VAL A 398 17.36 4.56 16.69
C VAL A 398 17.73 5.43 17.88
N ALA A 399 18.81 6.20 17.77
CA ALA A 399 19.38 6.92 18.92
C ALA A 399 18.43 7.95 19.52
N ARG A 400 17.71 8.70 18.66
CA ARG A 400 16.68 9.67 19.11
C ARG A 400 15.60 9.00 19.95
N SER A 401 15.08 7.84 19.49
CA SER A 401 14.03 7.09 20.19
C SER A 401 14.45 6.65 21.59
N TRP A 402 15.73 6.34 21.78
CA TRP A 402 16.29 5.97 23.08
C TRP A 402 16.53 7.16 23.99
N ARG A 403 16.86 8.34 23.44
CA ARG A 403 17.11 9.57 24.18
C ARG A 403 15.85 10.29 24.65
N GLU A 404 14.67 9.88 24.16
CA GLU A 404 13.40 10.44 24.63
C GLU A 404 13.19 10.19 26.13
N SER A 405 12.70 11.23 26.84
CA SER A 405 12.45 11.16 28.29
C SER A 405 11.42 10.08 28.64
N VAL A 406 11.55 9.53 29.86
CA VAL A 406 10.58 8.58 30.40
C VAL A 406 9.28 9.30 30.71
N GLY A 407 8.21 8.97 29.96
CA GLY A 407 6.85 9.49 30.15
C GLY A 407 5.85 8.37 30.37
N ALA A 408 4.58 8.65 30.13
CA ALA A 408 3.53 7.63 30.03
C ALA A 408 3.89 6.57 28.96
N ASP A 409 3.23 5.41 29.00
CA ASP A 409 3.40 4.31 28.05
C ASP A 409 4.83 3.74 27.96
N ALA A 410 5.44 3.53 29.14
CA ALA A 410 6.79 2.99 29.25
C ALA A 410 6.97 1.62 28.55
N LEU A 411 5.93 0.79 28.47
CA LEU A 411 5.96 -0.49 27.75
C LEU A 411 6.07 -0.24 26.22
N VAL A 412 5.23 0.62 25.66
CA VAL A 412 5.25 1.00 24.24
C VAL A 412 6.64 1.52 23.85
N ARG A 413 7.20 2.42 24.65
CA ARG A 413 8.53 2.99 24.41
C ARG A 413 9.63 1.94 24.43
N ARG A 414 9.64 1.05 25.45
CA ARG A 414 10.65 -0.02 25.54
C ARG A 414 10.53 -1.00 24.38
N THR A 415 9.31 -1.35 23.99
CA THR A 415 9.05 -2.23 22.86
C THR A 415 9.53 -1.62 21.56
N ARG A 416 9.16 -0.37 21.26
CA ARG A 416 9.66 0.37 20.09
C ARG A 416 11.19 0.37 20.05
N ASN A 417 11.83 0.78 21.15
CA ASN A 417 13.27 0.90 21.21
C ASN A 417 13.97 -0.45 20.98
N TRP A 418 13.42 -1.52 21.55
CA TRP A 418 13.94 -2.86 21.31
C TRP A 418 13.82 -3.27 19.84
N VAL A 419 12.68 -3.08 19.21
CA VAL A 419 12.48 -3.43 17.78
C VAL A 419 13.45 -2.65 16.90
N LEU A 420 13.67 -1.37 17.17
CA LEU A 420 14.62 -0.54 16.41
C LEU A 420 16.06 -1.04 16.57
N LEU A 421 16.49 -1.38 17.78
CA LEU A 421 17.84 -1.86 18.03
C LEU A 421 18.06 -3.25 17.46
N ASP A 422 17.10 -4.15 17.66
CA ASP A 422 17.13 -5.51 17.12
C ASP A 422 17.23 -5.51 15.59
N ALA A 423 16.43 -4.68 14.91
CA ALA A 423 16.51 -4.53 13.46
C ALA A 423 17.87 -3.95 13.00
N ALA A 424 18.42 -2.98 13.74
CA ALA A 424 19.72 -2.41 13.41
C ALA A 424 20.87 -3.42 13.59
N LEU A 425 20.75 -4.36 14.53
CA LEU A 425 21.70 -5.46 14.73
C LEU A 425 21.53 -6.55 13.67
N ASN A 426 20.29 -6.94 13.37
CA ASN A 426 19.98 -7.99 12.40
C ASN A 426 20.41 -7.61 10.98
N LEU A 427 20.38 -6.33 10.63
CA LEU A 427 20.89 -5.82 9.35
C LEU A 427 22.36 -6.22 9.10
N LEU A 428 23.19 -6.29 10.15
CA LEU A 428 24.57 -6.77 10.04
C LEU A 428 24.65 -8.28 9.85
N ALA A 429 23.74 -9.03 10.47
CA ALA A 429 23.70 -10.50 10.41
C ALA A 429 23.27 -10.99 9.01
N GLU A 430 22.45 -10.23 8.32
CA GLU A 430 21.98 -10.57 6.96
C GLU A 430 23.08 -10.51 5.89
N GLY A 431 24.16 -9.75 6.12
CA GLY A 431 25.32 -9.71 5.23
C GLY A 431 25.06 -9.10 3.84
N GLN A 432 24.01 -8.31 3.68
CA GLN A 432 23.61 -7.71 2.39
C GLN A 432 24.09 -6.27 2.19
N LEU A 433 24.75 -5.69 3.18
CA LEU A 433 25.38 -4.38 3.07
C LEU A 433 26.68 -4.46 2.31
N HIS A 434 26.99 -3.42 1.50
CA HIS A 434 28.33 -3.25 0.96
C HIS A 434 29.34 -3.10 2.10
N ALA A 435 30.56 -3.60 1.94
CA ALA A 435 31.55 -3.64 3.02
C ALA A 435 31.82 -2.28 3.69
N ALA A 436 31.83 -1.18 2.92
CA ALA A 436 32.00 0.16 3.47
C ALA A 436 30.78 0.60 4.32
N VAL A 437 29.56 0.28 3.86
CA VAL A 437 28.31 0.58 4.56
C VAL A 437 28.20 -0.25 5.83
N ASP A 438 28.54 -1.54 5.79
CA ASP A 438 28.62 -2.42 6.94
C ASP A 438 29.61 -1.90 7.99
N ALA A 439 30.80 -1.48 7.58
CA ALA A 439 31.81 -0.94 8.49
C ALA A 439 31.34 0.35 9.18
N GLU A 440 30.71 1.26 8.43
CA GLU A 440 30.14 2.50 8.98
C GLU A 440 28.99 2.19 9.96
N TRP A 441 28.06 1.30 9.58
CA TRP A 441 26.94 0.91 10.43
C TRP A 441 27.39 0.24 11.74
N ARG A 442 28.43 -0.61 11.70
CA ARG A 442 29.09 -1.15 12.90
C ARG A 442 29.71 -0.05 13.77
N GLY A 443 30.29 0.97 13.15
CA GLY A 443 30.83 2.14 13.84
C GLY A 443 29.74 2.90 14.61
N LEU A 444 28.58 3.13 13.99
CA LEU A 444 27.43 3.78 14.62
C LEU A 444 26.88 2.97 15.79
N LEU A 445 26.74 1.65 15.65
CA LEU A 445 26.29 0.78 16.75
C LEU A 445 27.27 0.74 17.91
N ARG A 446 28.59 0.73 17.66
CA ARG A 446 29.60 0.76 18.72
C ARG A 446 29.57 2.10 19.48
N ALA A 447 29.45 3.22 18.77
CA ALA A 447 29.31 4.53 19.38
C ALA A 447 28.06 4.60 20.27
N PHE A 448 26.94 4.10 19.76
CA PHE A 448 25.68 4.06 20.50
C PHE A 448 25.72 3.13 21.71
N ALA A 449 26.39 1.98 21.62
CA ALA A 449 26.61 1.10 22.78
C ALA A 449 27.40 1.81 23.88
N GLY A 450 28.40 2.63 23.54
CA GLY A 450 29.13 3.49 24.48
C GLY A 450 28.23 4.52 25.17
N GLU A 451 27.31 5.13 24.42
CA GLU A 451 26.31 6.05 24.98
C GLU A 451 25.37 5.33 25.99
N LEU A 452 24.85 4.14 25.60
CA LEU A 452 23.96 3.36 26.46
C LEU A 452 24.64 2.96 27.79
N GLY A 453 25.93 2.59 27.74
CA GLY A 453 26.70 2.28 28.93
C GLY A 453 26.97 3.48 29.86
N ALA A 454 26.79 4.69 29.36
CA ALA A 454 26.95 5.95 30.13
C ALA A 454 25.57 6.52 30.62
N MET A 455 24.47 5.93 30.21
CA MET A 455 23.12 6.33 30.69
C MET A 455 22.92 5.78 32.11
N PRO A 456 22.32 6.57 33.02
CA PRO A 456 22.07 6.16 34.41
C PRO A 456 21.04 5.03 34.54
#